data_eddc39ae487fd6fed178cfca4b447a3c
#
_entry.id   eddc39ae487fd6fed178cfca4b447a3c
#
_cell.length_a   1.000
_cell.length_b   1.000
_cell.length_c   1.000
_cell.angle_alpha   90.00
_cell.angle_beta   90.00
_cell.angle_gamma   90.00
#
_symmetry.space_group_name_H-M   'P 1'
#
loop_
_entity.id
_entity.type
_entity.pdbx_description
1 polymer ?
#
loop_
_entity_poly.entity_id
_entity_poly.type
_entity_poly.pdbx_seq_one_letter_code
_entity_poly.pdbx_strand_id
1 'polypeptide(L)'
;NKLRSEGIPDKFEFKGGVIFITNVKFENVRSKKLQDHLEALQSRCHYLDLTLDTMRDKFLRIRQIVATGELFKDYDLSKEMEGEVIAFMDTVKDKLREVSLRMALKIADLTKVSPNWKQLAENTVMRRR
;
A
#
# COMPACT_ATOMS: atom_id res chain seq x y z
N ASN A 1 -10.38 -18.21 32.52
CA ASN A 1 -10.16 -17.53 31.24
C ASN A 1 -10.90 -16.19 31.26
N LYS A 2 -10.21 -15.09 31.11
CA LYS A 2 -10.75 -13.74 31.22
C LYS A 2 -11.91 -13.48 30.26
N LEU A 3 -11.84 -14.02 29.04
CA LEU A 3 -12.87 -13.88 28.01
C LEU A 3 -14.20 -14.54 28.40
N ARG A 4 -14.16 -15.66 29.12
CA ARG A 4 -15.37 -16.31 29.64
C ARG A 4 -16.05 -15.48 30.72
N SER A 5 -15.27 -14.84 31.58
CA SER A 5 -15.82 -13.97 32.63
C SER A 5 -16.50 -12.71 32.07
N GLU A 6 -16.17 -12.31 30.84
CA GLU A 6 -16.78 -11.19 30.13
C GLU A 6 -18.00 -11.61 29.27
N GLY A 7 -18.45 -12.86 29.36
CA GLY A 7 -19.62 -13.35 28.64
C GLY A 7 -19.39 -13.63 27.14
N ILE A 8 -18.12 -13.68 26.71
CA ILE A 8 -17.78 -13.98 25.33
C ILE A 8 -17.83 -15.50 25.11
N PRO A 9 -18.60 -16.02 24.14
CA PRO A 9 -18.73 -17.44 23.90
C PRO A 9 -17.44 -18.04 23.33
N ASP A 10 -17.10 -19.26 23.71
CA ASP A 10 -15.94 -20.01 23.16
C ASP A 10 -16.17 -20.43 21.70
N LYS A 11 -17.42 -20.56 21.30
CA LYS A 11 -17.83 -20.96 19.94
C LYS A 11 -19.07 -20.17 19.54
N PHE A 12 -19.12 -19.81 18.30
CA PHE A 12 -20.28 -19.18 17.68
C PHE A 12 -20.40 -19.62 16.22
N GLU A 13 -21.60 -19.58 15.68
CA GLU A 13 -21.85 -19.84 14.28
C GLU A 13 -21.54 -18.57 13.45
N PHE A 14 -20.75 -18.74 12.38
CA PHE A 14 -20.45 -17.67 11.44
C PHE A 14 -20.94 -18.06 10.03
N LYS A 15 -21.85 -17.27 9.49
CA LYS A 15 -22.47 -17.44 8.16
C LYS A 15 -22.06 -16.31 7.21
N GLY A 16 -20.77 -16.15 6.98
CA GLY A 16 -20.29 -15.08 6.14
C GLY A 16 -19.09 -15.48 5.30
N GLY A 17 -18.60 -14.56 4.50
CA GLY A 17 -17.32 -14.67 3.83
C GLY A 17 -16.20 -14.04 4.67
N VAL A 18 -14.98 -14.52 4.50
CA VAL A 18 -13.78 -13.96 5.13
C VAL A 18 -12.78 -13.62 4.03
N ILE A 19 -12.23 -12.41 4.10
CA ILE A 19 -11.14 -11.97 3.24
C ILE A 19 -9.93 -11.72 4.12
N PHE A 20 -8.83 -12.43 3.83
CA PHE A 20 -7.55 -12.21 4.48
C PHE A 20 -6.69 -11.30 3.61
N ILE A 21 -6.14 -10.26 4.21
CA ILE A 21 -5.24 -9.31 3.55
C ILE A 21 -3.93 -9.30 4.32
N THR A 22 -2.82 -9.50 3.64
CA THR A 22 -1.49 -9.49 4.26
C THR A 22 -0.45 -8.92 3.28
N ASN A 23 0.59 -8.31 3.83
CA ASN A 23 1.80 -7.92 3.10
C ASN A 23 2.96 -8.90 3.32
N VAL A 24 2.71 -10.01 4.02
CA VAL A 24 3.73 -11.03 4.28
C VAL A 24 3.83 -11.96 3.08
N LYS A 25 5.03 -12.10 2.53
CA LYS A 25 5.34 -13.16 1.54
C LYS A 25 5.46 -14.48 2.29
N PHE A 26 4.61 -15.45 1.96
CA PHE A 26 4.53 -16.74 2.66
C PHE A 26 5.83 -17.54 2.57
N GLU A 27 6.54 -17.45 1.44
CA GLU A 27 7.86 -18.06 1.22
C GLU A 27 8.96 -17.51 2.14
N ASN A 28 8.80 -16.31 2.68
CA ASN A 28 9.77 -15.68 3.60
C ASN A 28 9.49 -16.00 5.07
N VAL A 29 8.43 -16.74 5.38
CA VAL A 29 8.09 -17.11 6.75
C VAL A 29 9.03 -18.22 7.24
N ARG A 30 9.77 -17.94 8.31
CA ARG A 30 10.77 -18.88 8.87
C ARG A 30 10.18 -19.92 9.80
N SER A 31 9.08 -19.63 10.46
CA SER A 31 8.41 -20.57 11.36
C SER A 31 7.69 -21.65 10.57
N LYS A 32 8.15 -22.90 10.69
CA LYS A 32 7.51 -24.05 10.04
C LYS A 32 6.04 -24.18 10.41
N LYS A 33 5.71 -24.02 11.69
CA LYS A 33 4.32 -24.07 12.17
C LYS A 33 3.44 -23.03 11.47
N LEU A 34 3.96 -21.80 11.27
CA LEU A 34 3.23 -20.75 10.58
C LEU A 34 3.13 -21.04 9.08
N GLN A 35 4.18 -21.57 8.45
CA GLN A 35 4.13 -22.01 7.06
C GLN A 35 3.03 -23.05 6.84
N ASP A 36 2.95 -24.09 7.69
CA ASP A 36 1.94 -25.13 7.60
C ASP A 36 0.51 -24.54 7.70
N HIS A 37 0.30 -23.57 8.57
CA HIS A 37 -0.98 -22.85 8.67
C HIS A 37 -1.31 -22.03 7.44
N LEU A 38 -0.33 -21.34 6.86
CA LEU A 38 -0.51 -20.53 5.66
C LEU A 38 -0.78 -21.39 4.43
N GLU A 39 -0.09 -22.53 4.29
CA GLU A 39 -0.35 -23.51 3.24
C GLU A 39 -1.77 -24.09 3.35
N ALA A 40 -2.22 -24.40 4.57
CA ALA A 40 -3.57 -24.87 4.82
C ALA A 40 -4.63 -23.81 4.46
N LEU A 41 -4.36 -22.53 4.71
CA LEU A 41 -5.21 -21.43 4.27
C LEU A 41 -5.26 -21.30 2.74
N GLN A 42 -4.10 -21.31 2.08
CA GLN A 42 -4.02 -21.24 0.61
C GLN A 42 -4.79 -22.36 -0.07
N SER A 43 -4.75 -23.60 0.49
CA SER A 43 -5.47 -24.72 -0.08
C SER A 43 -7.00 -24.63 0.03
N ARG A 44 -7.50 -23.82 0.97
CA ARG A 44 -8.95 -23.66 1.25
C ARG A 44 -9.54 -22.36 0.75
N CYS A 45 -8.70 -21.41 0.32
CA CYS A 45 -9.11 -20.08 -0.12
C CYS A 45 -8.68 -19.81 -1.57
N HIS A 46 -9.35 -18.88 -2.22
CA HIS A 46 -8.79 -18.30 -3.44
C HIS A 46 -7.63 -17.36 -3.08
N TYR A 47 -6.44 -17.73 -3.51
CA TYR A 47 -5.23 -16.95 -3.25
C TYR A 47 -4.93 -16.01 -4.42
N LEU A 48 -4.82 -14.72 -4.10
CA LEU A 48 -4.45 -13.69 -5.08
C LEU A 48 -3.13 -13.05 -4.63
N ASP A 49 -2.11 -13.21 -5.45
CA ASP A 49 -0.85 -12.48 -5.28
C ASP A 49 -0.90 -11.19 -6.11
N LEU A 50 -0.98 -10.06 -5.41
CA LEU A 50 -1.00 -8.73 -6.01
C LEU A 50 0.37 -8.05 -5.92
N THR A 51 1.43 -8.80 -5.66
CA THR A 51 2.79 -8.27 -5.55
C THR A 51 3.26 -7.71 -6.88
N LEU A 52 3.80 -6.50 -6.85
CA LEU A 52 4.48 -5.88 -7.98
C LEU A 52 5.98 -5.81 -7.62
N ASP A 53 6.81 -6.55 -8.34
CA ASP A 53 8.22 -6.69 -7.98
C ASP A 53 9.09 -5.57 -8.55
N THR A 54 8.76 -5.08 -9.74
CA THR A 54 9.56 -4.03 -10.37
C THR A 54 9.07 -2.63 -10.03
N MET A 55 10.00 -1.68 -9.99
CA MET A 55 9.70 -0.27 -9.79
C MET A 55 8.82 0.29 -10.92
N ARG A 56 9.05 -0.17 -12.14
CA ARG A 56 8.24 0.17 -13.32
C ARG A 56 6.79 -0.26 -13.13
N ASP A 57 6.54 -1.50 -12.71
CA ASP A 57 5.19 -2.02 -12.56
C ASP A 57 4.45 -1.31 -11.43
N LYS A 58 5.15 -1.04 -10.32
CA LYS A 58 4.61 -0.23 -9.21
C LYS A 58 4.20 1.17 -9.69
N PHE A 59 5.04 1.81 -10.48
CA PHE A 59 4.75 3.14 -11.01
C PHE A 59 3.61 3.13 -12.03
N LEU A 60 3.56 2.15 -12.93
CA LEU A 60 2.46 1.96 -13.87
C LEU A 60 1.12 1.77 -13.13
N ARG A 61 1.13 1.01 -12.04
CA ARG A 61 -0.07 0.82 -11.21
C ARG A 61 -0.52 2.12 -10.56
N ILE A 62 0.41 2.93 -10.08
CA ILE A 62 0.11 4.25 -9.52
C ILE A 62 -0.55 5.13 -10.60
N ARG A 63 0.03 5.21 -11.79
CA ARG A 63 -0.53 5.98 -12.90
C ARG A 63 -1.94 5.51 -13.27
N GLN A 64 -2.17 4.22 -13.31
CA GLN A 64 -3.49 3.65 -13.60
C GLN A 64 -4.52 4.09 -12.56
N ILE A 65 -4.19 4.04 -11.27
CA ILE A 65 -5.09 4.45 -10.19
C ILE A 65 -5.34 5.96 -10.22
N VAL A 66 -4.32 6.76 -10.49
CA VAL A 66 -4.49 8.22 -10.65
C VAL A 66 -5.41 8.55 -11.83
N ALA A 67 -5.27 7.82 -12.95
CA ALA A 67 -6.13 8.01 -14.12
C ALA A 67 -7.62 7.73 -13.85
N THR A 68 -7.94 6.88 -12.87
CA THR A 68 -9.34 6.67 -12.43
C THR A 68 -9.91 7.84 -11.64
N GLY A 69 -9.06 8.78 -11.19
CA GLY A 69 -9.44 9.92 -10.35
C GLY A 69 -9.64 9.59 -8.86
N GLU A 70 -9.46 8.33 -8.46
CA GLU A 70 -9.75 7.89 -7.09
C GLU A 70 -8.67 8.30 -6.08
N LEU A 71 -7.39 8.33 -6.50
CA LEU A 71 -6.28 8.52 -5.55
C LEU A 71 -6.29 9.89 -4.87
N PHE A 72 -6.55 10.94 -5.62
CA PHE A 72 -6.47 12.32 -5.14
C PHE A 72 -7.83 13.00 -4.93
N LYS A 73 -8.93 12.26 -5.00
CA LYS A 73 -10.28 12.84 -4.93
C LYS A 73 -10.54 13.68 -3.68
N ASP A 74 -9.94 13.30 -2.56
CA ASP A 74 -10.11 13.99 -1.28
C ASP A 74 -9.00 15.02 -1.00
N TYR A 75 -8.09 15.24 -1.96
CA TYR A 75 -6.93 16.10 -1.79
C TYR A 75 -7.11 17.52 -2.31
N ASP A 76 -8.23 17.81 -2.97
CA ASP A 76 -8.52 19.13 -3.55
C ASP A 76 -7.36 19.67 -4.44
N LEU A 77 -6.82 18.78 -5.28
CA LEU A 77 -5.79 19.11 -6.25
C LEU A 77 -6.40 19.39 -7.63
N SER A 78 -5.86 20.40 -8.33
CA SER A 78 -6.17 20.58 -9.75
C SER A 78 -5.62 19.40 -10.58
N LYS A 79 -6.23 19.12 -11.74
CA LYS A 79 -5.74 18.08 -12.64
C LYS A 79 -4.30 18.34 -13.11
N GLU A 80 -3.94 19.60 -13.30
CA GLU A 80 -2.57 20.00 -13.62
C GLU A 80 -1.61 19.62 -12.48
N MET A 81 -1.97 19.90 -11.23
CA MET A 81 -1.14 19.57 -10.09
C MET A 81 -1.03 18.06 -9.88
N GLU A 82 -2.09 17.30 -10.06
CA GLU A 82 -2.04 15.82 -10.06
C GLU A 82 -1.02 15.33 -11.11
N GLY A 83 -1.06 15.89 -12.31
CA GLY A 83 -0.10 15.59 -13.38
C GLY A 83 1.33 15.93 -13.02
N GLU A 84 1.56 17.10 -12.39
CA GLU A 84 2.88 17.51 -11.94
C GLU A 84 3.46 16.60 -10.84
N VAL A 85 2.63 16.18 -9.89
CA VAL A 85 3.03 15.22 -8.83
C VAL A 85 3.50 13.91 -9.44
N ILE A 86 2.73 13.37 -10.37
CA ILE A 86 3.07 12.10 -11.05
C ILE A 86 4.29 12.24 -11.95
N ALA A 87 4.42 13.34 -12.69
CA ALA A 87 5.58 13.62 -13.53
C ALA A 87 6.87 13.76 -12.68
N PHE A 88 6.79 14.47 -11.56
CA PHE A 88 7.90 14.56 -10.62
C PHE A 88 8.27 13.17 -10.06
N MET A 89 7.30 12.40 -9.63
CA MET A 89 7.51 11.06 -9.11
C MET A 89 8.18 10.14 -10.15
N ASP A 90 7.79 10.24 -11.42
CA ASP A 90 8.42 9.50 -12.52
C ASP A 90 9.90 9.85 -12.67
N THR A 91 10.21 11.14 -12.62
CA THR A 91 11.58 11.66 -12.75
C THR A 91 12.50 11.14 -11.63
N VAL A 92 11.98 11.02 -10.41
CA VAL A 92 12.78 10.69 -9.22
C VAL A 92 12.54 9.29 -8.67
N LYS A 93 11.77 8.44 -9.36
CA LYS A 93 11.35 7.11 -8.84
C LYS A 93 12.52 6.25 -8.37
N ASP A 94 13.68 6.33 -9.04
CA ASP A 94 14.88 5.57 -8.68
C ASP A 94 15.54 6.06 -7.38
N LYS A 95 15.23 7.28 -6.96
CA LYS A 95 15.77 7.92 -5.75
C LYS A 95 14.80 7.87 -4.57
N LEU A 96 13.52 7.59 -4.82
CA LEU A 96 12.51 7.51 -3.77
C LEU A 96 12.80 6.37 -2.79
N ARG A 97 12.43 6.55 -1.52
CA ARG A 97 12.49 5.48 -0.51
C ARG A 97 11.63 4.29 -0.90
N GLU A 98 10.47 4.58 -1.47
CA GLU A 98 9.54 3.58 -1.99
C GLU A 98 8.75 4.16 -3.17
N VAL A 99 8.32 3.30 -4.08
CA VAL A 99 7.36 3.64 -5.13
C VAL A 99 6.03 3.02 -4.73
N SER A 100 5.13 3.85 -4.20
CA SER A 100 3.85 3.42 -3.66
C SER A 100 2.78 4.51 -3.80
N LEU A 101 1.51 4.13 -3.67
CA LEU A 101 0.40 5.09 -3.60
C LEU A 101 0.55 6.05 -2.41
N ARG A 102 1.02 5.55 -1.28
CA ARG A 102 1.31 6.36 -0.09
C ARG A 102 2.36 7.42 -0.38
N MET A 103 3.37 7.10 -1.17
CA MET A 103 4.39 8.07 -1.58
C MET A 103 3.80 9.17 -2.46
N ALA A 104 2.92 8.83 -3.40
CA ALA A 104 2.22 9.81 -4.22
C ALA A 104 1.38 10.78 -3.36
N LEU A 105 0.67 10.27 -2.36
CA LEU A 105 -0.09 11.09 -1.42
C LEU A 105 0.81 11.99 -0.57
N LYS A 106 1.95 11.50 -0.09
CA LYS A 106 2.93 12.31 0.66
C LYS A 106 3.49 13.45 -0.19
N ILE A 107 3.78 13.20 -1.46
CA ILE A 107 4.25 14.26 -2.37
C ILE A 107 3.12 15.27 -2.63
N ALA A 108 1.88 14.80 -2.80
CA ALA A 108 0.72 15.67 -2.93
C ALA A 108 0.51 16.58 -1.71
N ASP A 109 0.72 16.08 -0.49
CA ASP A 109 0.67 16.91 0.73
C ASP A 109 1.68 18.06 0.68
N LEU A 110 2.88 17.81 0.16
CA LEU A 110 3.91 18.84 0.06
C LEU A 110 3.53 19.98 -0.89
N THR A 111 2.73 19.71 -1.92
CA THR A 111 2.24 20.76 -2.83
C THR A 111 1.39 21.80 -2.13
N LYS A 112 0.74 21.43 -1.03
CA LYS A 112 -0.09 22.32 -0.20
C LYS A 112 0.72 23.14 0.79
N VAL A 113 1.93 22.66 1.12
CA VAL A 113 2.79 23.30 2.12
C VAL A 113 3.59 24.45 1.53
N SER A 114 4.08 24.30 0.29
CA SER A 114 4.96 25.31 -0.32
C SER A 114 4.94 25.24 -1.85
N PRO A 115 5.08 26.40 -2.52
CA PRO A 115 5.36 26.43 -3.96
C PRO A 115 6.64 25.67 -4.35
N ASN A 116 7.62 25.60 -3.45
CA ASN A 116 8.87 24.86 -3.62
C ASN A 116 8.77 23.40 -3.19
N TRP A 117 7.60 22.80 -3.33
CA TRP A 117 7.31 21.44 -2.90
C TRP A 117 8.24 20.38 -3.50
N LYS A 118 8.74 20.57 -4.72
CA LYS A 118 9.68 19.65 -5.38
C LYS A 118 10.98 19.54 -4.58
N GLN A 119 11.53 20.68 -4.14
CA GLN A 119 12.73 20.70 -3.30
C GLN A 119 12.47 20.13 -1.90
N LEU A 120 11.29 20.39 -1.32
CA LEU A 120 10.89 19.74 -0.07
C LEU A 120 10.79 18.23 -0.23
N ALA A 121 10.25 17.75 -1.33
CA ALA A 121 10.18 16.33 -1.63
C ALA A 121 11.58 15.71 -1.75
N GLU A 122 12.52 16.37 -2.46
CA GLU A 122 13.89 15.88 -2.56
C GLU A 122 14.56 15.72 -1.19
N ASN A 123 14.27 16.59 -0.25
CA ASN A 123 14.83 16.56 1.10
C ASN A 123 14.13 15.57 2.04
N THR A 124 12.87 15.20 1.78
CA THR A 124 12.05 14.45 2.72
C THR A 124 11.75 13.02 2.30
N VAL A 125 11.54 12.76 1.01
CA VAL A 125 11.06 11.44 0.54
C VAL A 125 12.11 10.61 -0.20
N MET A 126 13.31 11.15 -0.42
CA MET A 126 14.39 10.42 -1.05
C MET A 126 15.05 9.40 -0.11
N ARG A 127 15.72 8.40 -0.68
CA ARG A 127 16.57 7.48 0.07
C ARG A 127 17.74 8.28 0.68
N ARG A 128 18.02 8.03 1.94
CA ARG A 128 19.28 8.51 2.53
C ARG A 128 20.44 7.74 1.90
N ARG A 129 21.45 8.45 1.49
CA ARG A 129 22.73 7.85 1.05
C ARG A 129 23.43 7.19 2.22
#